data_4401e3ff99a93408c857142e49d8c7c3
#
_entry.id   4401e3ff99a93408c857142e49d8c7c3
#
_cell.length_a   1.000
_cell.length_b   1.000
_cell.length_c   1.000
_cell.angle_alpha   90.00
_cell.angle_beta   90.00
_cell.angle_gamma   90.00
#
_symmetry.space_group_name_H-M   'P 1'
#
loop_
_entity.id
_entity.type
_entity.pdbx_description
1 polymer ?
#
loop_
_entity_poly.entity_id
_entity_poly.type
_entity_poly.pdbx_seq_one_letter_code
_entity_poly.pdbx_strand_id
1 'polypeptide(L)'
;IKALLNGAKACDEVTRKKSFEENPAAQLALMWYYSGDGIGKKDMVILPYKDRLELFSKYLQQLVMESIGKELDLAGTVVNQGIAVYGNKGSTDQHAYVQQLREGVHNFFVTFIRVLKDRKEKSIEVEESITSGDYLDGFYQGTRKALYENQRESITVNITNIDSFNIGVLIALYERAVGYYSTLVNINAYHQPGVEAGKKAATEFLELLSKIENYLTINSEEKI
;
A
#
# COMPACT_ATOMS: atom_id res chain seq x y z
N ILE A 1 10.03 -13.59 -15.12
CA ILE A 1 11.03 -12.80 -14.32
C ILE A 1 11.63 -11.69 -15.16
N LYS A 2 12.25 -11.96 -16.34
CA LYS A 2 12.92 -10.92 -17.17
C LYS A 2 12.04 -9.73 -17.53
N ALA A 3 10.78 -9.96 -17.92
CA ALA A 3 9.84 -8.87 -18.26
C ALA A 3 9.51 -8.00 -17.03
N LEU A 4 9.36 -8.59 -15.85
CA LEU A 4 9.14 -7.87 -14.59
C LEU A 4 10.33 -6.97 -14.25
N LEU A 5 11.55 -7.49 -14.32
CA LEU A 5 12.76 -6.71 -14.07
C LEU A 5 12.95 -5.59 -15.12
N ASN A 6 12.56 -5.81 -16.36
CA ASN A 6 12.57 -4.77 -17.39
C ASN A 6 11.57 -3.64 -17.07
N GLY A 7 10.40 -3.97 -16.55
CA GLY A 7 9.43 -2.99 -16.08
C GLY A 7 9.96 -2.15 -14.91
N ALA A 8 10.55 -2.81 -13.92
CA ALA A 8 11.18 -2.13 -12.79
C ALA A 8 12.32 -1.20 -13.26
N LYS A 9 13.17 -1.66 -14.20
CA LYS A 9 14.23 -0.85 -14.78
C LYS A 9 13.68 0.39 -15.52
N ALA A 10 12.64 0.23 -16.30
CA ALA A 10 12.02 1.36 -17.01
C ALA A 10 11.48 2.40 -16.02
N CYS A 11 10.85 1.98 -14.93
CA CYS A 11 10.43 2.86 -13.85
C CYS A 11 11.63 3.54 -13.17
N ASP A 12 12.72 2.80 -12.91
CA ASP A 12 13.94 3.35 -12.33
C ASP A 12 14.54 4.47 -13.19
N GLU A 13 14.58 4.30 -14.51
CA GLU A 13 15.07 5.32 -15.44
C GLU A 13 14.24 6.61 -15.38
N VAL A 14 12.92 6.50 -15.33
CA VAL A 14 12.01 7.67 -15.27
C VAL A 14 12.10 8.36 -13.92
N THR A 15 12.17 7.60 -12.83
CA THR A 15 12.19 8.13 -11.45
C THR A 15 13.56 8.67 -11.01
N ARG A 16 14.58 8.63 -11.87
CA ARG A 16 15.87 9.35 -11.69
C ARG A 16 15.84 10.79 -12.20
N LYS A 17 14.78 11.18 -12.91
CA LYS A 17 14.66 12.55 -13.39
C LYS A 17 14.55 13.53 -12.22
N LYS A 18 15.22 14.69 -12.36
CA LYS A 18 15.24 15.74 -11.33
C LYS A 18 13.98 16.59 -11.35
N SER A 19 13.31 16.71 -12.52
CA SER A 19 12.04 17.42 -12.63
C SER A 19 10.95 16.66 -11.89
N PHE A 20 10.27 17.33 -11.00
CA PHE A 20 9.14 16.79 -10.24
C PHE A 20 7.99 16.39 -11.18
N GLU A 21 7.70 17.20 -12.19
CA GLU A 21 6.61 16.98 -13.16
C GLU A 21 6.83 15.70 -13.98
N GLU A 22 8.09 15.29 -14.14
CA GLU A 22 8.47 14.10 -14.90
C GLU A 22 8.75 12.87 -14.02
N ASN A 23 8.64 12.99 -12.68
CA ASN A 23 8.97 11.93 -11.75
C ASN A 23 7.73 11.44 -10.99
N PRO A 24 7.06 10.39 -11.48
CA PRO A 24 5.81 9.91 -10.89
C PRO A 24 5.96 9.38 -9.44
N ALA A 25 7.12 8.88 -9.06
CA ALA A 25 7.36 8.45 -7.68
C ALA A 25 7.49 9.64 -6.73
N ALA A 26 8.12 10.73 -7.17
CA ALA A 26 8.16 11.97 -6.40
C ALA A 26 6.77 12.60 -6.26
N GLN A 27 5.96 12.56 -7.33
CA GLN A 27 4.57 13.02 -7.29
C GLN A 27 3.73 12.22 -6.28
N LEU A 28 3.86 10.88 -6.26
CA LEU A 28 3.19 10.04 -5.26
C LEU A 28 3.63 10.40 -3.84
N ALA A 29 4.91 10.49 -3.59
CA ALA A 29 5.46 10.82 -2.28
C ALA A 29 4.97 12.20 -1.78
N LEU A 30 4.94 13.19 -2.65
CA LEU A 30 4.41 14.52 -2.32
C LEU A 30 2.90 14.50 -2.08
N MET A 31 2.13 13.70 -2.82
CA MET A 31 0.71 13.53 -2.56
C MET A 31 0.47 12.92 -1.17
N TRP A 32 1.25 11.90 -0.77
CA TRP A 32 1.16 11.33 0.57
C TRP A 32 1.54 12.33 1.65
N TYR A 33 2.62 13.08 1.41
CA TYR A 33 3.08 14.14 2.32
C TYR A 33 2.00 15.20 2.51
N TYR A 34 1.45 15.73 1.42
CA TYR A 34 0.41 16.74 1.44
C TYR A 34 -0.88 16.25 2.11
N SER A 35 -1.37 15.07 1.73
CA SER A 35 -2.60 14.49 2.29
C SER A 35 -2.47 14.15 3.77
N GLY A 36 -1.29 13.73 4.22
CA GLY A 36 -1.00 13.35 5.60
C GLY A 36 -0.40 14.47 6.46
N ASP A 37 -0.36 15.73 5.99
CA ASP A 37 0.27 16.87 6.66
C ASP A 37 1.75 16.62 7.04
N GLY A 38 2.45 15.73 6.33
CA GLY A 38 3.83 15.35 6.63
C GLY A 38 4.01 14.51 7.91
N ILE A 39 2.95 14.14 8.58
CA ILE A 39 2.96 13.37 9.86
C ILE A 39 2.12 12.10 9.80
N GLY A 40 1.77 11.63 8.61
CA GLY A 40 0.96 10.41 8.45
C GLY A 40 -0.47 10.51 9.01
N LYS A 41 -1.07 11.70 9.00
CA LYS A 41 -2.38 11.98 9.60
C LYS A 41 -3.55 11.27 8.94
N LYS A 42 -3.40 10.80 7.69
CA LYS A 42 -4.42 10.10 6.92
C LYS A 42 -3.94 8.74 6.47
N ASP A 43 -4.84 7.79 6.45
CA ASP A 43 -4.64 6.45 5.94
C ASP A 43 -4.68 6.42 4.41
N MET A 44 -3.99 5.47 3.80
CA MET A 44 -4.00 5.24 2.36
C MET A 44 -4.98 4.11 2.02
N VAL A 45 -6.00 4.43 1.25
CA VAL A 45 -6.93 3.43 0.70
C VAL A 45 -6.51 3.08 -0.72
N ILE A 46 -6.23 1.80 -0.98
CA ILE A 46 -5.83 1.31 -2.30
C ILE A 46 -7.01 0.61 -2.96
N LEU A 47 -7.45 1.13 -4.09
CA LEU A 47 -8.57 0.61 -4.87
C LEU A 47 -8.15 0.29 -6.32
N PRO A 48 -7.55 -0.88 -6.57
CA PRO A 48 -7.32 -1.35 -7.93
C PRO A 48 -8.64 -1.83 -8.57
N TYR A 49 -8.98 -1.30 -9.71
CA TYR A 49 -10.15 -1.74 -10.49
C TYR A 49 -9.75 -2.86 -11.47
N LYS A 50 -9.29 -3.97 -10.87
CA LYS A 50 -9.01 -5.22 -11.57
C LYS A 50 -8.74 -6.35 -10.57
N ASP A 51 -9.45 -7.47 -10.68
CA ASP A 51 -9.33 -8.63 -9.77
C ASP A 51 -7.89 -9.13 -9.63
N ARG A 52 -7.14 -9.18 -10.72
CA ARG A 52 -5.74 -9.62 -10.73
C ARG A 52 -4.78 -8.74 -9.93
N LEU A 53 -5.23 -7.57 -9.46
CA LEU A 53 -4.46 -6.65 -8.60
C LEU A 53 -4.92 -6.68 -7.14
N GLU A 54 -5.85 -7.55 -6.74
CA GLU A 54 -6.34 -7.62 -5.37
C GLU A 54 -5.19 -7.78 -4.34
N LEU A 55 -4.26 -8.69 -4.61
CA LEU A 55 -3.10 -8.90 -3.75
C LEU A 55 -2.10 -7.74 -3.74
N PHE A 56 -2.19 -6.83 -4.70
CA PHE A 56 -1.32 -5.65 -4.73
C PHE A 56 -1.60 -4.71 -3.55
N SER A 57 -2.85 -4.62 -3.10
CA SER A 57 -3.19 -3.88 -1.86
C SER A 57 -2.48 -4.47 -0.64
N LYS A 58 -2.39 -5.81 -0.55
CA LYS A 58 -1.68 -6.50 0.54
C LYS A 58 -0.17 -6.28 0.47
N TYR A 59 0.40 -6.30 -0.73
CA TYR A 59 1.81 -5.95 -0.93
C TYR A 59 2.10 -4.52 -0.46
N LEU A 60 1.27 -3.54 -0.84
CA LEU A 60 1.45 -2.15 -0.42
C LEU A 60 1.23 -1.96 1.08
N GLN A 61 0.33 -2.70 1.69
CA GLN A 61 0.16 -2.71 3.14
C GLN A 61 1.49 -3.04 3.83
N GLN A 62 2.17 -4.10 3.40
CA GLN A 62 3.49 -4.45 3.93
C GLN A 62 4.52 -3.39 3.57
N LEU A 63 4.71 -3.08 2.28
CA LEU A 63 5.75 -2.16 1.82
C LEU A 63 5.69 -0.80 2.55
N VAL A 64 4.52 -0.19 2.60
CA VAL A 64 4.36 1.16 3.15
C VAL A 64 4.45 1.15 4.67
N MET A 65 3.64 0.31 5.35
CA MET A 65 3.56 0.32 6.81
C MET A 65 4.86 -0.11 7.46
N GLU A 66 5.52 -1.13 6.92
CA GLU A 66 6.77 -1.65 7.46
C GLU A 66 7.95 -0.68 7.21
N SER A 67 7.97 -0.03 6.05
CA SER A 67 9.06 0.88 5.67
C SER A 67 8.97 2.24 6.36
N ILE A 68 7.78 2.83 6.46
CA ILE A 68 7.62 4.20 6.96
C ILE A 68 7.05 4.30 8.38
N GLY A 69 6.60 3.18 8.99
CA GLY A 69 6.24 3.13 10.42
C GLY A 69 7.50 3.27 11.27
N LYS A 70 7.79 4.46 11.77
CA LYS A 70 9.01 4.78 12.54
C LYS A 70 8.69 5.67 13.74
N GLU A 71 9.18 5.26 14.90
CA GLU A 71 9.12 6.06 16.12
C GLU A 71 10.04 7.27 16.03
N LEU A 72 11.28 7.07 15.55
CA LEU A 72 12.33 8.08 15.52
C LEU A 72 12.67 8.52 14.10
N ASP A 73 13.00 9.80 13.95
CA ASP A 73 13.64 10.32 12.76
C ASP A 73 15.16 10.02 12.71
N LEU A 74 15.84 10.46 11.67
CA LEU A 74 17.30 10.29 11.51
C LEU A 74 18.11 11.07 12.55
N ALA A 75 17.52 12.07 13.21
CA ALA A 75 18.16 12.83 14.28
C ALA A 75 17.87 12.23 15.67
N GLY A 76 17.08 11.17 15.77
CA GLY A 76 16.66 10.55 17.03
C GLY A 76 15.50 11.25 17.72
N THR A 77 14.79 12.14 17.03
CA THR A 77 13.59 12.80 17.55
C THR A 77 12.38 11.87 17.42
N VAL A 78 11.54 11.81 18.45
CA VAL A 78 10.28 11.05 18.40
C VAL A 78 9.31 11.73 17.45
N VAL A 79 8.95 11.05 16.36
CA VAL A 79 8.07 11.55 15.30
C VAL A 79 6.83 10.69 15.08
N ASN A 80 6.88 9.40 15.45
CA ASN A 80 5.79 8.42 15.28
C ASN A 80 5.21 8.45 13.85
N GLN A 81 6.08 8.39 12.84
CA GLN A 81 5.68 8.38 11.44
C GLN A 81 5.02 7.06 11.05
N GLY A 82 4.12 7.15 10.08
CA GLY A 82 3.46 5.99 9.48
C GLY A 82 2.27 6.41 8.63
N ILE A 83 1.87 5.55 7.71
CA ILE A 83 0.62 5.63 6.95
C ILE A 83 0.00 4.24 7.00
N ALA A 84 -1.16 4.09 7.61
CA ALA A 84 -1.90 2.83 7.54
C ALA A 84 -2.42 2.62 6.11
N VAL A 85 -2.37 1.38 5.64
CA VAL A 85 -2.79 1.02 4.28
C VAL A 85 -3.83 -0.07 4.33
N TYR A 86 -4.96 0.13 3.68
CA TYR A 86 -6.00 -0.87 3.51
C TYR A 86 -6.67 -0.76 2.14
N GLY A 87 -7.48 -1.73 1.81
CA GLY A 87 -8.18 -1.85 0.55
C GLY A 87 -7.99 -3.23 -0.05
N ASN A 88 -8.86 -3.63 -0.94
CA ASN A 88 -8.75 -4.89 -1.68
C ASN A 88 -8.86 -4.63 -3.18
N LYS A 89 -10.06 -4.38 -3.67
CA LYS A 89 -10.33 -4.06 -5.08
C LYS A 89 -11.65 -3.31 -5.25
N GLY A 90 -11.71 -2.37 -6.19
CA GLY A 90 -12.96 -1.87 -6.75
C GLY A 90 -13.60 -3.01 -7.57
N SER A 91 -14.77 -3.11 -7.71
CA SER A 91 -16.05 -2.66 -7.27
C SER A 91 -16.57 -3.35 -5.99
N THR A 92 -15.96 -4.47 -5.59
CA THR A 92 -16.36 -5.26 -4.41
C THR A 92 -16.36 -4.40 -3.15
N ASP A 93 -15.34 -3.57 -2.97
CA ASP A 93 -15.17 -2.71 -1.79
C ASP A 93 -16.22 -1.57 -1.71
N GLN A 94 -17.00 -1.33 -2.77
CA GLN A 94 -18.13 -0.41 -2.71
C GLN A 94 -19.17 -0.85 -1.68
N HIS A 95 -19.30 -2.16 -1.45
CA HIS A 95 -20.22 -2.73 -0.46
C HIS A 95 -19.54 -3.02 0.89
N ALA A 96 -18.24 -2.71 1.02
CA ALA A 96 -17.50 -2.90 2.27
C ALA A 96 -17.35 -1.58 3.05
N TYR A 97 -16.76 -0.55 2.44
CA TYR A 97 -16.39 0.66 3.16
C TYR A 97 -16.52 1.98 2.35
N VAL A 98 -16.97 1.97 1.10
CA VAL A 98 -17.11 3.22 0.32
C VAL A 98 -18.14 4.16 0.92
N GLN A 99 -19.16 3.65 1.62
CA GLN A 99 -20.07 4.47 2.40
C GLN A 99 -19.32 5.29 3.46
N GLN A 100 -18.43 4.65 4.23
CA GLN A 100 -17.57 5.31 5.22
C GLN A 100 -16.64 6.34 4.56
N LEU A 101 -16.01 6.00 3.43
CA LEU A 101 -15.12 6.91 2.70
C LEU A 101 -15.86 8.15 2.22
N ARG A 102 -17.10 8.01 1.75
CA ARG A 102 -17.85 9.15 1.24
C ARG A 102 -18.40 10.05 2.34
N GLU A 103 -19.00 9.47 3.38
CA GLU A 103 -19.82 10.21 4.36
C GLU A 103 -19.26 10.19 5.78
N GLY A 104 -18.29 9.31 6.07
CA GLY A 104 -17.69 9.18 7.39
C GLY A 104 -16.54 10.14 7.66
N VAL A 105 -15.73 9.80 8.66
CA VAL A 105 -14.56 10.59 9.07
C VAL A 105 -13.56 10.70 7.93
N HIS A 106 -13.10 11.93 7.65
CA HIS A 106 -12.12 12.20 6.60
C HIS A 106 -10.68 12.03 7.11
N ASN A 107 -10.32 10.80 7.43
CA ASN A 107 -8.98 10.40 7.90
C ASN A 107 -8.21 9.56 6.87
N PHE A 108 -8.49 9.71 5.59
CA PHE A 108 -7.89 8.92 4.52
C PHE A 108 -7.69 9.75 3.25
N PHE A 109 -6.89 9.22 2.34
CA PHE A 109 -6.86 9.57 0.92
C PHE A 109 -6.90 8.28 0.08
N VAL A 110 -7.40 8.38 -1.16
CA VAL A 110 -7.59 7.20 -2.02
C VAL A 110 -6.56 7.17 -3.15
N THR A 111 -5.96 6.02 -3.37
CA THR A 111 -5.19 5.72 -4.58
C THR A 111 -5.94 4.69 -5.41
N PHE A 112 -6.48 5.13 -6.53
CA PHE A 112 -7.05 4.25 -7.55
C PHE A 112 -5.96 3.69 -8.45
N ILE A 113 -6.05 2.41 -8.82
CA ILE A 113 -5.26 1.82 -9.90
C ILE A 113 -6.23 1.42 -11.01
N ARG A 114 -6.16 2.15 -12.13
CA ARG A 114 -7.01 1.93 -13.30
C ARG A 114 -6.24 1.16 -14.37
N VAL A 115 -6.86 0.13 -14.92
CA VAL A 115 -6.31 -0.68 -16.02
C VAL A 115 -7.05 -0.32 -17.32
N LEU A 116 -6.33 0.23 -18.31
CA LEU A 116 -6.94 0.77 -19.52
C LEU A 116 -7.41 -0.31 -20.51
N LYS A 117 -6.74 -1.48 -20.54
CA LYS A 117 -7.17 -2.63 -21.35
C LYS A 117 -7.77 -3.68 -20.44
N ASP A 118 -9.04 -3.96 -20.60
CA ASP A 118 -9.76 -4.94 -19.81
C ASP A 118 -9.10 -6.33 -19.90
N ARG A 119 -8.83 -6.82 -21.11
CA ARG A 119 -8.26 -8.15 -21.36
C ARG A 119 -7.49 -8.20 -22.69
N LYS A 120 -6.76 -9.29 -22.90
CA LYS A 120 -6.00 -9.50 -24.14
C LYS A 120 -6.92 -9.88 -25.31
N GLU A 121 -7.87 -10.76 -25.03
CA GLU A 121 -8.86 -11.25 -25.97
C GLU A 121 -10.00 -10.23 -26.13
N LYS A 122 -10.99 -10.56 -26.98
CA LYS A 122 -12.21 -9.75 -27.14
C LYS A 122 -12.92 -9.60 -25.77
N SER A 123 -13.28 -8.37 -25.41
CA SER A 123 -14.04 -8.08 -24.19
C SER A 123 -15.38 -8.80 -24.21
N ILE A 124 -15.84 -9.21 -23.02
CA ILE A 124 -17.13 -9.87 -22.86
C ILE A 124 -18.22 -8.80 -22.92
N GLU A 125 -19.09 -8.90 -23.90
CA GLU A 125 -20.28 -8.07 -24.02
C GLU A 125 -21.32 -8.56 -23.00
N VAL A 126 -21.84 -7.64 -22.19
CA VAL A 126 -22.81 -7.92 -21.11
C VAL A 126 -24.20 -7.40 -21.52
N GLU A 127 -24.23 -6.27 -22.19
CA GLU A 127 -25.41 -5.66 -22.82
C GLU A 127 -25.01 -5.19 -24.22
N GLU A 128 -26.00 -4.81 -25.04
CA GLU A 128 -25.73 -4.32 -26.39
C GLU A 128 -24.73 -3.17 -26.38
N SER A 129 -23.56 -3.39 -27.00
CA SER A 129 -22.42 -2.45 -27.09
C SER A 129 -21.78 -2.07 -25.75
N ILE A 130 -22.07 -2.80 -24.66
CA ILE A 130 -21.48 -2.57 -23.33
C ILE A 130 -20.75 -3.82 -22.86
N THR A 131 -19.47 -3.68 -22.57
CA THR A 131 -18.62 -4.78 -22.10
C THR A 131 -18.49 -4.81 -20.58
N SER A 132 -18.05 -5.94 -20.04
CA SER A 132 -17.68 -6.06 -18.62
C SER A 132 -16.58 -5.07 -18.20
N GLY A 133 -15.69 -4.72 -19.13
CA GLY A 133 -14.67 -3.68 -18.91
C GLY A 133 -15.28 -2.29 -18.78
N ASP A 134 -16.29 -1.97 -19.60
CA ASP A 134 -16.99 -0.68 -19.51
C ASP A 134 -17.73 -0.53 -18.18
N TYR A 135 -18.38 -1.60 -17.68
CA TYR A 135 -18.99 -1.61 -16.37
C TYR A 135 -17.97 -1.35 -15.26
N LEU A 136 -16.83 -2.03 -15.31
CA LEU A 136 -15.78 -1.86 -14.29
C LEU A 136 -15.20 -0.44 -14.31
N ASP A 137 -14.98 0.12 -15.51
CA ASP A 137 -14.54 1.52 -15.65
C ASP A 137 -15.65 2.50 -15.19
N GLY A 138 -16.91 2.21 -15.47
CA GLY A 138 -18.04 2.98 -14.97
C GLY A 138 -18.10 3.02 -13.44
N PHE A 139 -17.90 1.88 -12.76
CA PHE A 139 -17.80 1.84 -11.30
C PHE A 139 -16.61 2.66 -10.76
N TYR A 140 -15.45 2.59 -11.42
CA TYR A 140 -14.31 3.42 -11.07
C TYR A 140 -14.64 4.91 -11.20
N GLN A 141 -15.17 5.34 -12.34
CA GLN A 141 -15.50 6.76 -12.59
C GLN A 141 -16.57 7.25 -11.59
N GLY A 142 -17.61 6.44 -11.34
CA GLY A 142 -18.69 6.75 -10.40
C GLY A 142 -18.15 6.91 -8.97
N THR A 143 -17.34 5.98 -8.48
CA THR A 143 -16.75 6.05 -7.14
C THR A 143 -15.83 7.26 -7.00
N ARG A 144 -14.95 7.48 -7.98
CA ARG A 144 -14.05 8.64 -7.98
C ARG A 144 -14.82 9.96 -7.96
N LYS A 145 -15.88 10.09 -8.78
CA LYS A 145 -16.74 11.27 -8.82
C LYS A 145 -17.44 11.48 -7.48
N ALA A 146 -18.06 10.44 -6.92
CA ALA A 146 -18.77 10.52 -5.64
C ALA A 146 -17.86 10.94 -4.47
N LEU A 147 -16.60 10.52 -4.46
CA LEU A 147 -15.61 10.95 -3.48
C LEU A 147 -15.19 12.41 -3.71
N TYR A 148 -14.94 12.80 -4.95
CA TYR A 148 -14.59 14.19 -5.32
C TYR A 148 -15.69 15.20 -4.92
N GLU A 149 -16.96 14.88 -5.14
CA GLU A 149 -18.10 15.72 -4.75
C GLU A 149 -18.15 15.98 -3.24
N ASN A 150 -17.63 15.04 -2.43
CA ASN A 150 -17.50 15.19 -0.97
C ASN A 150 -16.10 15.65 -0.54
N GLN A 151 -15.32 16.23 -1.45
CA GLN A 151 -13.97 16.78 -1.16
C GLN A 151 -13.01 15.72 -0.56
N ARG A 152 -13.12 14.46 -1.01
CA ARG A 152 -12.21 13.37 -0.63
C ARG A 152 -11.07 13.29 -1.63
N GLU A 153 -9.84 13.45 -1.15
CA GLU A 153 -8.66 13.46 -2.01
C GLU A 153 -8.41 12.09 -2.62
N SER A 154 -8.10 12.08 -3.89
CA SER A 154 -7.72 10.86 -4.59
C SER A 154 -6.69 11.10 -5.69
N ILE A 155 -5.86 10.10 -5.92
CA ILE A 155 -4.96 10.02 -7.08
C ILE A 155 -5.29 8.77 -7.89
N THR A 156 -5.05 8.80 -9.20
CA THR A 156 -5.20 7.62 -10.05
C THR A 156 -3.89 7.27 -10.73
N VAL A 157 -3.46 6.04 -10.53
CA VAL A 157 -2.36 5.42 -11.28
C VAL A 157 -2.96 4.65 -12.46
N ASN A 158 -2.70 5.09 -13.69
CA ASN A 158 -3.15 4.39 -14.90
C ASN A 158 -2.06 3.44 -15.39
N ILE A 159 -2.44 2.19 -15.64
CA ILE A 159 -1.59 1.21 -16.35
C ILE A 159 -2.32 0.71 -17.59
N THR A 160 -1.56 0.38 -18.62
CA THR A 160 -2.16 -0.05 -19.90
C THR A 160 -2.86 -1.39 -19.76
N ASN A 161 -2.21 -2.38 -19.16
CA ASN A 161 -2.70 -3.75 -18.99
C ASN A 161 -1.97 -4.44 -17.85
N ILE A 162 -2.46 -5.60 -17.41
CA ILE A 162 -1.79 -6.42 -16.39
C ILE A 162 -0.95 -7.48 -17.07
N ASP A 163 0.36 -7.25 -17.03
CA ASP A 163 1.40 -8.19 -17.43
C ASP A 163 2.62 -8.06 -16.51
N SER A 164 3.59 -8.94 -16.68
CA SER A 164 4.79 -8.93 -15.82
C SER A 164 5.57 -7.61 -15.91
N PHE A 165 5.57 -6.93 -17.07
CA PHE A 165 6.25 -5.65 -17.24
C PHE A 165 5.58 -4.55 -16.39
N ASN A 166 4.27 -4.38 -16.54
CA ASN A 166 3.52 -3.35 -15.80
C ASN A 166 3.48 -3.60 -14.31
N ILE A 167 3.48 -4.88 -13.87
CA ILE A 167 3.63 -5.21 -12.44
C ILE A 167 5.02 -4.80 -11.93
N GLY A 168 6.07 -5.01 -12.71
CA GLY A 168 7.42 -4.54 -12.37
C GLY A 168 7.49 -3.01 -12.27
N VAL A 169 6.82 -2.29 -13.17
CA VAL A 169 6.68 -0.82 -13.09
C VAL A 169 5.99 -0.40 -11.79
N LEU A 170 4.85 -1.02 -11.45
CA LEU A 170 4.10 -0.68 -10.23
C LEU A 170 4.93 -0.93 -8.97
N ILE A 171 5.57 -2.08 -8.85
CA ILE A 171 6.42 -2.40 -7.70
C ILE A 171 7.50 -1.32 -7.52
N ALA A 172 8.30 -1.07 -8.58
CA ALA A 172 9.38 -0.09 -8.51
C ALA A 172 8.87 1.35 -8.25
N LEU A 173 7.71 1.73 -8.79
CA LEU A 173 7.09 3.03 -8.56
C LEU A 173 6.81 3.26 -7.05
N TYR A 174 6.21 2.28 -6.38
CA TYR A 174 5.88 2.41 -4.97
C TYR A 174 7.10 2.29 -4.06
N GLU A 175 8.07 1.41 -4.39
CA GLU A 175 9.35 1.35 -3.66
C GLU A 175 10.11 2.69 -3.73
N ARG A 176 10.12 3.32 -4.91
CA ARG A 176 10.71 4.66 -5.07
C ARG A 176 9.93 5.75 -4.33
N ALA A 177 8.60 5.69 -4.36
CA ALA A 177 7.76 6.64 -3.62
C ALA A 177 7.99 6.55 -2.11
N VAL A 178 8.12 5.35 -1.56
CA VAL A 178 8.49 5.12 -0.15
C VAL A 178 9.86 5.75 0.17
N GLY A 179 10.86 5.57 -0.69
CA GLY A 179 12.17 6.19 -0.53
C GLY A 179 12.12 7.72 -0.55
N TYR A 180 11.35 8.32 -1.46
CA TYR A 180 11.17 9.78 -1.49
C TYR A 180 10.39 10.29 -0.28
N TYR A 181 9.30 9.63 0.10
CA TYR A 181 8.53 10.02 1.28
C TYR A 181 9.38 9.96 2.55
N SER A 182 10.15 8.90 2.74
CA SER A 182 11.03 8.78 3.91
C SER A 182 12.07 9.91 4.00
N THR A 183 12.56 10.37 2.85
CA THR A 183 13.45 11.53 2.76
C THR A 183 12.74 12.82 3.15
N LEU A 184 11.49 13.03 2.69
CA LEU A 184 10.71 14.22 3.01
C LEU A 184 10.41 14.34 4.52
N VAL A 185 10.19 13.21 5.21
CA VAL A 185 9.86 13.18 6.65
C VAL A 185 11.06 12.80 7.53
N ASN A 186 12.27 12.76 6.95
CA ASN A 186 13.55 12.55 7.64
C ASN A 186 13.64 11.21 8.40
N ILE A 187 13.12 10.10 7.85
CA ILE A 187 13.17 8.77 8.49
C ILE A 187 13.99 7.77 7.68
N ASN A 188 14.44 6.69 8.32
CA ASN A 188 15.07 5.56 7.63
C ASN A 188 14.01 4.49 7.27
N ALA A 189 13.68 4.36 5.97
CA ALA A 189 12.76 3.35 5.48
C ALA A 189 13.36 1.93 5.40
N TYR A 190 14.68 1.78 5.58
CA TYR A 190 15.41 0.54 5.25
C TYR A 190 15.74 -0.34 6.45
N HIS A 191 15.18 -0.06 7.63
CA HIS A 191 15.31 -0.88 8.84
C HIS A 191 13.95 -1.07 9.53
N GLN A 192 13.83 -2.07 10.40
CA GLN A 192 12.58 -2.51 11.02
C GLN A 192 12.75 -2.75 12.52
N PRO A 193 13.06 -1.72 13.33
CA PRO A 193 13.36 -1.91 14.75
C PRO A 193 12.18 -2.50 15.54
N GLY A 194 10.94 -2.17 15.19
CA GLY A 194 9.75 -2.71 15.84
C GLY A 194 9.56 -4.22 15.64
N VAL A 195 9.91 -4.74 14.48
CA VAL A 195 9.86 -6.20 14.19
C VAL A 195 10.93 -6.94 14.99
N GLU A 196 12.14 -6.40 15.07
CA GLU A 196 13.24 -6.98 15.85
C GLU A 196 12.92 -6.99 17.37
N ALA A 197 12.28 -5.96 17.89
CA ALA A 197 11.82 -5.92 19.29
C ALA A 197 10.84 -7.07 19.60
N GLY A 198 9.88 -7.33 18.70
CA GLY A 198 8.94 -8.45 18.84
C GLY A 198 9.63 -9.82 18.85
N LYS A 199 10.61 -10.03 17.95
CA LYS A 199 11.40 -11.28 17.93
C LYS A 199 12.17 -11.50 19.20
N LYS A 200 12.83 -10.45 19.75
CA LYS A 200 13.57 -10.51 21.01
C LYS A 200 12.66 -10.88 22.17
N ALA A 201 11.51 -10.21 22.31
CA ALA A 201 10.52 -10.52 23.35
C ALA A 201 10.00 -11.96 23.25
N ALA A 202 9.76 -12.47 22.05
CA ALA A 202 9.36 -13.87 21.85
C ALA A 202 10.45 -14.85 22.29
N THR A 203 11.72 -14.57 22.03
CA THR A 203 12.86 -15.39 22.50
C THR A 203 12.92 -15.42 24.03
N GLU A 204 12.84 -14.27 24.67
CA GLU A 204 12.82 -14.14 26.15
C GLU A 204 11.66 -14.95 26.78
N PHE A 205 10.47 -14.90 26.15
CA PHE A 205 9.32 -15.69 26.59
C PHE A 205 9.57 -17.20 26.47
N LEU A 206 10.12 -17.67 25.34
CA LEU A 206 10.41 -19.10 25.14
C LEU A 206 11.47 -19.62 26.11
N GLU A 207 12.49 -18.81 26.43
CA GLU A 207 13.47 -19.14 27.47
C GLU A 207 12.84 -19.26 28.85
N LEU A 208 11.92 -18.35 29.20
CA LEU A 208 11.18 -18.42 30.46
C LEU A 208 10.29 -19.67 30.52
N LEU A 209 9.57 -19.96 29.43
CA LEU A 209 8.72 -21.15 29.34
C LEU A 209 9.53 -22.43 29.55
N SER A 210 10.68 -22.57 28.90
CA SER A 210 11.58 -23.71 29.07
C SER A 210 12.07 -23.86 30.52
N LYS A 211 12.39 -22.76 31.21
CA LYS A 211 12.78 -22.80 32.64
C LYS A 211 11.63 -23.27 33.52
N ILE A 212 10.40 -22.83 33.25
CA ILE A 212 9.21 -23.26 34.01
C ILE A 212 8.94 -24.75 33.77
N GLU A 213 8.98 -25.22 32.55
CA GLU A 213 8.77 -26.64 32.21
C GLU A 213 9.81 -27.54 32.89
N ASN A 214 11.08 -27.16 32.87
CA ASN A 214 12.16 -27.85 33.54
C ASN A 214 11.93 -27.90 35.05
N TYR A 215 11.57 -26.77 35.68
CA TYR A 215 11.27 -26.69 37.10
C TYR A 215 10.10 -27.63 37.50
N LEU A 216 9.01 -27.58 36.75
CA LEU A 216 7.84 -28.43 36.99
C LEU A 216 8.16 -29.91 36.79
N THR A 217 8.98 -30.26 35.79
CA THR A 217 9.41 -31.63 35.54
C THR A 217 10.24 -32.18 36.71
N ILE A 218 11.20 -31.37 37.22
CA ILE A 218 12.06 -31.78 38.37
C ILE A 218 11.25 -31.88 39.64
N ASN A 219 10.27 -31.02 39.87
CA ASN A 219 9.49 -30.97 41.13
C ASN A 219 8.12 -31.70 41.02
N SER A 220 7.83 -32.35 39.91
CA SER A 220 6.58 -33.12 39.75
C SER A 220 6.46 -34.35 40.65
N GLU A 221 7.58 -34.84 41.18
CA GLU A 221 7.62 -35.99 42.11
C GLU A 221 7.40 -35.60 43.60
N GLU A 222 7.38 -34.32 43.97
CA GLU A 222 7.15 -33.89 45.34
C GLU A 222 5.67 -33.67 45.74
N LYS A 223 4.73 -34.00 44.84
CA LYS A 223 3.28 -33.87 45.08
C LYS A 223 2.50 -35.15 44.78
N ILE A 224 2.83 -36.24 45.43
CA ILE A 224 1.91 -37.38 45.68
C ILE A 224 2.00 -37.81 47.13
#